data_1a99a96dff92695c28a0fc70dc295bbc
#
_entry.id   1a99a96dff92695c28a0fc70dc295bbc
#
_cell.length_a   1.000
_cell.length_b   1.000
_cell.length_c   1.000
_cell.angle_alpha   90.00
_cell.angle_beta   90.00
_cell.angle_gamma   90.00
#
_symmetry.space_group_name_H-M   'P 1'
#
loop_
_entity.id
_entity.type
_entity.pdbx_description
1 polymer ?
#
loop_
_entity_poly.entity_id
_entity_poly.type
_entity_poly.pdbx_seq_one_letter_code
_entity_poly.pdbx_strand_id
1 'polypeptide(L)'
;VAYFFGMANSTSMAMGYAFAVIGGIANSFLDTCVSPTCMEIYVNNPSVANLFTKFSICLSQFLLPFLIGIVASANMSYKTIFIVAGIAILIDGILILILPFPAREKKVQAKVDKKKSGHNISPAAIAAILIGFTSSSTFMLWLNCNQELARSYGMADPSKIQSLYALGTATAILATAAFIKKGLKEIN
;
A
#
# COMPACT_ATOMS: atom_id res chain seq x y z
N VAL A 1 -4.45 -14.20 0.82
CA VAL A 1 -5.55 -15.17 0.96
C VAL A 1 -5.54 -15.77 2.37
N ALA A 2 -4.48 -16.51 2.78
CA ALA A 2 -4.42 -17.20 4.09
C ALA A 2 -4.70 -16.27 5.28
N TYR A 3 -4.17 -15.04 5.28
CA TYR A 3 -4.44 -14.03 6.31
C TYR A 3 -5.94 -13.74 6.45
N PHE A 4 -6.63 -13.45 5.36
CA PHE A 4 -8.04 -13.03 5.40
C PHE A 4 -8.96 -14.17 5.86
N PHE A 5 -8.83 -15.35 5.29
CA PHE A 5 -9.63 -16.51 5.73
C PHE A 5 -9.26 -16.98 7.12
N GLY A 6 -7.98 -16.89 7.49
CA GLY A 6 -7.52 -17.20 8.82
C GLY A 6 -8.09 -16.26 9.87
N MET A 7 -8.09 -14.94 9.61
CA MET A 7 -8.70 -13.96 10.51
C MET A 7 -10.21 -14.15 10.65
N ALA A 8 -10.91 -14.45 9.54
CA ALA A 8 -12.35 -14.71 9.58
C ALA A 8 -12.72 -15.92 10.47
N ASN A 9 -11.85 -16.93 10.52
CA ASN A 9 -12.08 -18.16 11.27
C ASN A 9 -11.29 -18.23 12.59
N SER A 10 -10.59 -17.15 12.98
CA SER A 10 -9.84 -17.15 14.23
C SER A 10 -10.78 -17.25 15.42
N THR A 11 -10.49 -18.19 16.32
CA THR A 11 -11.24 -18.45 17.55
C THR A 11 -10.47 -18.05 18.81
N SER A 12 -9.18 -17.70 18.66
CA SER A 12 -8.31 -17.30 19.76
C SER A 12 -7.41 -16.12 19.35
N MET A 13 -6.98 -15.35 20.36
CA MET A 13 -6.01 -14.27 20.16
C MET A 13 -4.69 -14.76 19.56
N ALA A 14 -4.22 -15.94 19.98
CA ALA A 14 -2.98 -16.53 19.46
C ALA A 14 -3.08 -16.82 17.96
N MET A 15 -4.22 -17.35 17.49
CA MET A 15 -4.49 -17.53 16.06
C MET A 15 -4.52 -16.18 15.32
N GLY A 16 -5.18 -15.18 15.90
CA GLY A 16 -5.21 -13.83 15.33
C GLY A 16 -3.80 -13.25 15.13
N TYR A 17 -2.93 -13.36 16.13
CA TYR A 17 -1.54 -12.91 16.01
C TYR A 17 -0.75 -13.70 14.96
N ALA A 18 -0.91 -15.01 14.89
CA ALA A 18 -0.24 -15.81 13.87
C ALA A 18 -0.63 -15.40 12.45
N PHE A 19 -1.93 -15.21 12.19
CA PHE A 19 -2.40 -14.74 10.89
C PHE A 19 -2.01 -13.29 10.61
N ALA A 20 -1.93 -12.41 11.62
CA ALA A 20 -1.43 -11.05 11.46
C ALA A 20 0.03 -11.04 11.00
N VAL A 21 0.88 -11.89 11.55
CA VAL A 21 2.28 -12.05 11.11
C VAL A 21 2.34 -12.51 9.65
N ILE A 22 1.54 -13.51 9.26
CA ILE A 22 1.44 -13.97 7.87
C ILE A 22 0.99 -12.82 6.95
N GLY A 23 0.00 -12.02 7.38
CA GLY A 23 -0.47 -10.85 6.67
C GLY A 23 0.61 -9.79 6.47
N GLY A 24 1.38 -9.50 7.52
CA GLY A 24 2.49 -8.55 7.46
C GLY A 24 3.59 -8.96 6.49
N ILE A 25 3.99 -10.23 6.53
CA ILE A 25 4.97 -10.79 5.59
C ILE A 25 4.45 -10.67 4.15
N ALA A 26 3.20 -11.08 3.89
CA ALA A 26 2.60 -11.01 2.56
C ALA A 26 2.51 -9.56 2.05
N ASN A 27 2.13 -8.62 2.90
CA ASN A 27 2.06 -7.20 2.55
C ASN A 27 3.43 -6.65 2.17
N SER A 28 4.49 -6.99 2.91
CA SER A 28 5.85 -6.56 2.61
C SER A 28 6.32 -7.07 1.24
N PHE A 29 6.00 -8.31 0.90
CA PHE A 29 6.30 -8.84 -0.44
C PHE A 29 5.55 -8.09 -1.54
N LEU A 30 4.25 -7.82 -1.35
CA LEU A 30 3.45 -7.10 -2.33
C LEU A 30 3.98 -5.67 -2.54
N ASP A 31 4.24 -4.93 -1.48
CA ASP A 31 4.77 -3.56 -1.57
C ASP A 31 6.11 -3.51 -2.30
N THR A 32 6.98 -4.50 -2.05
CA THR A 32 8.29 -4.58 -2.69
C THR A 32 8.21 -4.93 -4.17
N CYS A 33 7.20 -5.70 -4.60
CA CYS A 33 7.07 -6.17 -5.98
C CYS A 33 6.23 -5.23 -6.86
N VAL A 34 5.14 -4.66 -6.33
CA VAL A 34 4.15 -3.93 -7.14
C VAL A 34 4.73 -2.67 -7.75
N SER A 35 5.36 -1.80 -6.94
CA SER A 35 5.89 -0.52 -7.45
C SER A 35 6.95 -0.71 -8.53
N PRO A 36 8.01 -1.53 -8.35
CA PRO A 36 8.99 -1.77 -9.39
C PRO A 36 8.39 -2.37 -10.66
N THR A 37 7.46 -3.32 -10.52
CA THR A 37 6.79 -3.95 -11.67
C THR A 37 6.00 -2.93 -12.47
N CYS A 38 5.23 -2.05 -11.83
CA CYS A 38 4.52 -0.98 -12.51
C CYS A 38 5.49 -0.02 -13.24
N MET A 39 6.62 0.31 -12.62
CA MET A 39 7.64 1.17 -13.24
C MET A 39 8.32 0.49 -14.43
N GLU A 40 8.51 -0.83 -14.40
CA GLU A 40 9.05 -1.61 -15.53
C GLU A 40 8.06 -1.70 -16.70
N ILE A 41 6.75 -1.78 -16.44
CA ILE A 41 5.70 -1.80 -17.47
C ILE A 41 5.58 -0.43 -18.16
N TYR A 42 5.63 0.65 -17.39
CA TYR A 42 5.47 2.02 -17.91
C TYR A 42 6.82 2.73 -18.07
N VAL A 43 7.67 2.19 -18.92
CA VAL A 43 9.06 2.67 -19.12
C VAL A 43 9.13 4.17 -19.46
N ASN A 44 8.15 4.68 -20.22
CA ASN A 44 8.16 6.09 -20.65
C ASN A 44 7.82 7.08 -19.50
N ASN A 45 7.13 6.63 -18.47
CA ASN A 45 6.71 7.48 -17.34
C ASN A 45 6.68 6.69 -16.03
N PRO A 46 7.81 6.20 -15.53
CA PRO A 46 7.87 5.35 -14.33
C PRO A 46 7.34 6.06 -13.07
N SER A 47 7.58 7.37 -12.95
CA SER A 47 7.08 8.16 -11.82
C SER A 47 5.55 8.22 -11.79
N VAL A 48 4.91 8.37 -12.96
CA VAL A 48 3.44 8.37 -13.06
C VAL A 48 2.87 6.99 -12.71
N ALA A 49 3.53 5.90 -13.13
CA ALA A 49 3.13 4.55 -12.77
C ALA A 49 3.16 4.32 -11.24
N ASN A 50 4.21 4.78 -10.58
CA ASN A 50 4.31 4.71 -9.12
C ASN A 50 3.22 5.54 -8.42
N LEU A 51 2.93 6.76 -8.91
CA LEU A 51 1.84 7.59 -8.39
C LEU A 51 0.49 6.91 -8.56
N PHE A 52 0.25 6.24 -9.69
CA PHE A 52 -0.99 5.49 -9.92
C PHE A 52 -1.16 4.33 -8.93
N THR A 53 -0.08 3.61 -8.62
CA THR A 53 -0.08 2.58 -7.58
C THR A 53 -0.47 3.16 -6.21
N LYS A 54 0.12 4.29 -5.83
CA LYS A 54 -0.22 4.97 -4.57
C LYS A 54 -1.66 5.50 -4.56
N PHE A 55 -2.15 6.01 -5.68
CA PHE A 55 -3.54 6.42 -5.83
C PHE A 55 -4.52 5.26 -5.60
N SER A 56 -4.23 4.08 -6.15
CA SER A 56 -5.05 2.87 -5.94
C SER A 56 -5.12 2.46 -4.47
N ILE A 57 -4.01 2.59 -3.73
CA ILE A 57 -3.98 2.35 -2.28
C ILE A 57 -4.89 3.36 -1.55
N CYS A 58 -4.78 4.66 -1.89
CA CYS A 58 -5.63 5.69 -1.29
C CYS A 58 -7.11 5.47 -1.57
N LEU A 59 -7.45 5.04 -2.79
CA LEU A 59 -8.83 4.71 -3.16
C LEU A 59 -9.38 3.57 -2.31
N SER A 60 -8.59 2.52 -2.08
CA SER A 60 -8.97 1.41 -1.20
C SER A 60 -9.17 1.87 0.25
N GLN A 61 -8.29 2.71 0.77
CA GLN A 61 -8.41 3.30 2.10
C GLN A 61 -9.63 4.20 2.24
N PHE A 62 -10.03 4.90 1.18
CA PHE A 62 -11.23 5.72 1.14
C PHE A 62 -12.50 4.85 1.17
N LEU A 63 -12.53 3.79 0.37
CA LEU A 63 -13.73 2.94 0.22
C LEU A 63 -13.96 2.00 1.41
N LEU A 64 -12.90 1.57 2.10
CA LEU A 64 -12.99 0.59 3.18
C LEU A 64 -13.94 0.99 4.32
N PRO A 65 -13.93 2.23 4.86
CA PRO A 65 -14.87 2.64 5.90
C PRO A 65 -16.34 2.57 5.47
N PHE A 66 -16.63 2.85 4.19
CA PHE A 66 -18.00 2.72 3.67
C PHE A 66 -18.44 1.27 3.60
N LEU A 67 -17.58 0.36 3.17
CA LEU A 67 -17.86 -1.07 3.18
C LEU A 67 -18.10 -1.58 4.60
N ILE A 68 -17.30 -1.15 5.57
CA ILE A 68 -17.48 -1.48 6.99
C ILE A 68 -18.83 -0.94 7.48
N GLY A 69 -19.19 0.28 7.12
CA GLY A 69 -20.46 0.90 7.47
C GLY A 69 -21.67 0.13 6.91
N ILE A 70 -21.60 -0.32 5.65
CA ILE A 70 -22.65 -1.13 5.03
C ILE A 70 -22.83 -2.46 5.76
N VAL A 71 -21.73 -3.15 6.06
CA VAL A 71 -21.77 -4.44 6.77
C VAL A 71 -22.32 -4.27 8.19
N ALA A 72 -21.93 -3.20 8.88
CA ALA A 72 -22.41 -2.88 10.22
C ALA A 72 -23.91 -2.54 10.22
N SER A 73 -24.38 -1.74 9.26
CA SER A 73 -25.81 -1.39 9.14
C SER A 73 -26.69 -2.58 8.77
N ALA A 74 -26.14 -3.56 8.07
CA ALA A 74 -26.80 -4.82 7.73
C ALA A 74 -26.76 -5.85 8.88
N ASN A 75 -26.26 -5.49 10.07
CA ASN A 75 -26.05 -6.40 11.21
C ASN A 75 -25.24 -7.66 10.86
N MET A 76 -24.36 -7.57 9.88
CA MET A 76 -23.49 -8.67 9.47
C MET A 76 -22.22 -8.71 10.33
N SER A 77 -21.68 -9.90 10.52
CA SER A 77 -20.45 -10.06 11.29
C SER A 77 -19.25 -9.43 10.56
N TYR A 78 -18.30 -8.88 11.32
CA TYR A 78 -16.99 -8.44 10.78
C TYR A 78 -16.27 -9.53 9.97
N LYS A 79 -16.53 -10.80 10.25
CA LYS A 79 -16.00 -11.94 9.48
C LYS A 79 -16.33 -11.86 8.00
N THR A 80 -17.50 -11.30 7.67
CA THR A 80 -17.95 -11.11 6.29
C THR A 80 -16.99 -10.21 5.51
N ILE A 81 -16.47 -9.14 6.12
CA ILE A 81 -15.50 -8.23 5.50
C ILE A 81 -14.22 -8.98 5.13
N PHE A 82 -13.70 -9.79 6.07
CA PHE A 82 -12.50 -10.60 5.83
C PHE A 82 -12.73 -11.65 4.73
N ILE A 83 -13.89 -12.29 4.69
CA ILE A 83 -14.23 -13.28 3.65
C ILE A 83 -14.31 -12.60 2.27
N VAL A 84 -15.03 -11.48 2.16
CA VAL A 84 -15.15 -10.74 0.91
C VAL A 84 -13.79 -10.26 0.40
N ALA A 85 -12.98 -9.67 1.28
CA ALA A 85 -11.62 -9.27 0.95
C ALA A 85 -10.74 -10.47 0.53
N GLY A 86 -10.88 -11.59 1.22
CA GLY A 86 -10.18 -12.83 0.90
C GLY A 86 -10.53 -13.38 -0.48
N ILE A 87 -11.82 -13.34 -0.84
CA ILE A 87 -12.31 -13.75 -2.17
C ILE A 87 -11.77 -12.79 -3.25
N ALA A 88 -11.83 -11.48 -3.03
CA ALA A 88 -11.30 -10.49 -3.97
C ALA A 88 -9.82 -10.73 -4.26
N ILE A 89 -9.00 -10.90 -3.23
CA ILE A 89 -7.55 -11.18 -3.39
C ILE A 89 -7.30 -12.56 -4.03
N LEU A 90 -8.16 -13.54 -3.79
CA LEU A 90 -8.07 -14.82 -4.48
C LEU A 90 -8.30 -14.67 -5.99
N ILE A 91 -9.31 -13.90 -6.38
CA ILE A 91 -9.60 -13.59 -7.78
C ILE A 91 -8.42 -12.85 -8.41
N ASP A 92 -7.88 -11.83 -7.75
CA ASP A 92 -6.69 -11.10 -8.22
C ASP A 92 -5.49 -12.04 -8.40
N GLY A 93 -5.27 -12.95 -7.45
CA GLY A 93 -4.22 -13.95 -7.55
C GLY A 93 -4.38 -14.88 -8.75
N ILE A 94 -5.60 -15.33 -9.04
CA ILE A 94 -5.91 -16.15 -10.21
C ILE A 94 -5.70 -15.34 -11.50
N LEU A 95 -6.14 -14.09 -11.56
CA LEU A 95 -5.93 -13.22 -12.71
C LEU A 95 -4.45 -13.01 -13.00
N ILE A 96 -3.62 -12.79 -11.98
CA ILE A 96 -2.16 -12.64 -12.14
C ILE A 96 -1.52 -13.92 -12.71
N LEU A 97 -2.02 -15.10 -12.36
CA LEU A 97 -1.52 -16.37 -12.90
C LEU A 97 -1.89 -16.59 -14.37
N ILE A 98 -3.03 -16.03 -14.82
CA ILE A 98 -3.55 -16.20 -16.19
C ILE A 98 -2.97 -15.12 -17.11
N LEU A 99 -2.78 -13.89 -16.63
CA LEU A 99 -2.28 -12.77 -17.41
C LEU A 99 -0.78 -12.96 -17.72
N PRO A 100 -0.37 -12.82 -18.99
CA PRO A 100 1.03 -12.89 -19.34
C PRO A 100 1.78 -11.71 -18.74
N PHE A 101 2.77 -11.98 -17.92
CA PHE A 101 3.70 -10.94 -17.47
C PHE A 101 4.48 -10.41 -18.68
N PRO A 102 4.68 -9.08 -18.78
CA PRO A 102 5.47 -8.52 -19.84
C PRO A 102 6.87 -9.14 -19.79
N ALA A 103 7.33 -9.63 -20.96
CA ALA A 103 8.67 -10.18 -21.08
C ALA A 103 9.65 -9.10 -20.62
N ARG A 104 10.44 -9.41 -19.62
CA ARG A 104 11.50 -8.52 -19.13
C ARG A 104 12.46 -8.29 -20.29
N GLU A 105 12.35 -7.15 -20.97
CA GLU A 105 13.41 -6.76 -21.90
C GLU A 105 14.70 -6.81 -21.09
N LYS A 106 15.63 -7.68 -21.52
CA LYS A 106 16.99 -7.65 -20.99
C LYS A 106 17.53 -6.26 -21.31
N LYS A 107 17.27 -5.30 -20.40
CA LYS A 107 18.05 -4.07 -20.41
C LYS A 107 19.48 -4.58 -20.48
N VAL A 108 20.15 -4.34 -21.61
CA VAL A 108 21.57 -4.47 -21.71
C VAL A 108 22.07 -3.75 -20.47
N GLN A 109 22.46 -4.52 -19.45
CA GLN A 109 23.10 -3.94 -18.28
C GLN A 109 24.25 -3.18 -18.89
N ALA A 110 24.10 -1.87 -19.06
CA ALA A 110 25.22 -1.01 -19.24
C ALA A 110 26.18 -1.49 -18.18
N LYS A 111 27.33 -2.01 -18.62
CA LYS A 111 28.38 -2.54 -17.77
C LYS A 111 28.59 -1.43 -16.73
N VAL A 112 27.84 -1.50 -15.64
CA VAL A 112 28.21 -0.77 -14.44
C VAL A 112 29.54 -1.40 -14.11
N ASP A 113 30.61 -0.67 -14.43
CA ASP A 113 31.95 -1.02 -14.03
C ASP A 113 31.81 -1.50 -12.59
N LYS A 114 32.10 -2.78 -12.38
CA LYS A 114 32.25 -3.37 -11.06
C LYS A 114 33.49 -2.75 -10.42
N LYS A 115 33.50 -1.43 -10.27
CA LYS A 115 34.31 -0.78 -9.27
C LYS A 115 33.85 -1.42 -7.99
N LYS A 116 34.74 -2.21 -7.39
CA LYS A 116 34.60 -2.84 -6.09
C LYS A 116 33.90 -1.83 -5.18
N SER A 117 32.60 -1.93 -5.06
CA SER A 117 31.83 -1.17 -4.09
C SER A 117 32.26 -1.72 -2.75
N GLY A 118 33.24 -1.06 -2.14
CA GLY A 118 33.52 -1.26 -0.75
C GLY A 118 32.21 -1.03 -0.01
N HIS A 119 31.98 -1.79 1.04
CA HIS A 119 30.77 -1.83 1.88
C HIS A 119 30.47 -0.49 2.60
N ASN A 120 30.87 0.62 2.02
CA ASN A 120 30.64 1.95 2.58
C ASN A 120 29.27 2.45 2.14
N ILE A 121 28.28 2.31 3.04
CA ILE A 121 26.99 2.93 2.89
C ILE A 121 27.21 4.44 2.79
N SER A 122 26.80 5.06 1.68
CA SER A 122 26.97 6.49 1.48
C SER A 122 26.16 7.28 2.51
N PRO A 123 26.60 8.46 2.96
CA PRO A 123 25.83 9.32 3.86
C PRO A 123 24.43 9.62 3.31
N ALA A 124 24.29 9.76 1.99
CA ALA A 124 22.99 9.95 1.33
C ALA A 124 22.06 8.73 1.51
N ALA A 125 22.60 7.50 1.45
CA ALA A 125 21.82 6.30 1.71
C ALA A 125 21.36 6.22 3.18
N ILE A 126 22.22 6.60 4.13
CA ILE A 126 21.83 6.68 5.54
C ILE A 126 20.72 7.71 5.74
N ALA A 127 20.86 8.91 5.17
CA ALA A 127 19.83 9.94 5.23
C ALA A 127 18.49 9.46 4.63
N ALA A 128 18.52 8.80 3.48
CA ALA A 128 17.31 8.24 2.87
C ALA A 128 16.64 7.18 3.74
N ILE A 129 17.41 6.30 4.39
CA ILE A 129 16.90 5.28 5.32
C ILE A 129 16.26 5.97 6.54
N LEU A 130 16.89 6.98 7.12
CA LEU A 130 16.37 7.71 8.28
C LEU A 130 15.08 8.46 7.93
N ILE A 131 15.02 9.13 6.78
CA ILE A 131 13.82 9.82 6.30
C ILE A 131 12.70 8.80 6.08
N GLY A 132 12.97 7.67 5.44
CA GLY A 132 12.00 6.60 5.26
C GLY A 132 11.47 6.06 6.57
N PHE A 133 12.36 5.80 7.54
CA PHE A 133 11.98 5.31 8.86
C PHE A 133 11.11 6.32 9.62
N THR A 134 11.51 7.58 9.70
CA THR A 134 10.75 8.61 10.43
C THR A 134 9.40 8.89 9.78
N SER A 135 9.34 8.99 8.46
CA SER A 135 8.12 9.19 7.71
C SER A 135 7.13 8.03 7.88
N SER A 136 7.60 6.79 7.76
CA SER A 136 6.77 5.61 7.95
C SER A 136 6.29 5.48 9.39
N SER A 137 7.14 5.75 10.37
CA SER A 137 6.76 5.69 11.79
C SER A 137 5.70 6.73 12.14
N THR A 138 5.84 7.95 11.64
CA THR A 138 4.85 9.02 11.83
C THR A 138 3.51 8.65 11.19
N PHE A 139 3.55 8.11 9.98
CA PHE A 139 2.35 7.66 9.27
C PHE A 139 1.64 6.52 10.01
N MET A 140 2.38 5.53 10.49
CA MET A 140 1.81 4.41 11.25
C MET A 140 1.25 4.85 12.61
N LEU A 141 1.93 5.77 13.29
CA LEU A 141 1.41 6.37 14.52
C LEU A 141 0.07 7.06 14.25
N TRP A 142 0.00 7.87 13.21
CA TRP A 142 -1.22 8.56 12.83
C TRP A 142 -2.33 7.57 12.47
N LEU A 143 -2.06 6.53 11.67
CA LEU A 143 -3.05 5.50 11.30
C LEU A 143 -3.64 4.79 12.52
N ASN A 144 -2.80 4.48 13.52
CA ASN A 144 -3.25 3.76 14.71
C ASN A 144 -3.96 4.64 15.72
N CYS A 145 -3.58 5.91 15.84
CA CYS A 145 -4.10 6.80 16.87
C CYS A 145 -5.25 7.72 16.40
N ASN A 146 -5.44 7.90 15.09
CA ASN A 146 -6.40 8.88 14.57
C ASN A 146 -7.85 8.61 14.99
N GLN A 147 -8.24 7.34 15.08
CA GLN A 147 -9.59 6.96 15.46
C GLN A 147 -9.83 7.18 16.95
N GLU A 148 -8.85 6.87 17.79
CA GLU A 148 -8.94 7.12 19.24
C GLU A 148 -8.96 8.62 19.52
N LEU A 149 -8.14 9.39 18.80
CA LEU A 149 -8.16 10.84 18.86
C LEU A 149 -9.52 11.40 18.44
N ALA A 150 -10.10 10.91 17.36
CA ALA A 150 -11.42 11.33 16.90
C ALA A 150 -12.52 11.00 17.93
N ARG A 151 -12.45 9.84 18.58
CA ARG A 151 -13.36 9.47 19.67
C ARG A 151 -13.22 10.40 20.87
N SER A 152 -11.99 10.76 21.24
CA SER A 152 -11.74 11.68 22.38
C SER A 152 -12.33 13.07 22.15
N TYR A 153 -12.48 13.50 20.88
CA TYR A 153 -13.18 14.74 20.50
C TYR A 153 -14.68 14.55 20.26
N GLY A 154 -15.25 13.38 20.58
CA GLY A 154 -16.69 13.13 20.49
C GLY A 154 -17.22 12.92 19.08
N MET A 155 -16.37 12.53 18.11
CA MET A 155 -16.83 12.20 16.75
C MET A 155 -17.70 10.94 16.79
N ALA A 156 -18.91 11.03 16.24
CA ALA A 156 -19.84 9.89 16.16
C ALA A 156 -19.28 8.75 15.30
N ASP A 157 -18.62 9.10 14.18
CA ASP A 157 -18.05 8.14 13.24
C ASP A 157 -16.53 8.35 13.07
N PRO A 158 -15.69 7.82 13.96
CA PRO A 158 -14.25 8.01 13.91
C PRO A 158 -13.58 7.50 12.62
N SER A 159 -14.21 6.51 11.94
CA SER A 159 -13.69 5.98 10.68
C SER A 159 -13.68 6.99 9.52
N LYS A 160 -14.53 8.03 9.59
CA LYS A 160 -14.58 9.09 8.57
C LYS A 160 -13.29 9.89 8.48
N ILE A 161 -12.52 9.99 9.56
CA ILE A 161 -11.25 10.70 9.56
C ILE A 161 -10.23 10.02 8.60
N GLN A 162 -10.27 8.69 8.53
CA GLN A 162 -9.46 7.91 7.62
C GLN A 162 -9.83 8.18 6.16
N SER A 163 -11.12 8.25 5.86
CA SER A 163 -11.61 8.55 4.51
C SER A 163 -11.22 9.96 4.07
N LEU A 164 -11.34 10.96 4.96
CA LEU A 164 -10.91 12.33 4.68
C LEU A 164 -9.41 12.43 4.40
N TYR A 165 -8.60 11.74 5.18
CA TYR A 165 -7.16 11.65 4.93
C TYR A 165 -6.84 11.03 3.57
N ALA A 166 -7.48 9.89 3.26
CA ALA A 166 -7.29 9.20 1.99
C ALA A 166 -7.72 10.09 0.79
N LEU A 167 -8.81 10.85 0.93
CA LEU A 167 -9.25 11.82 -0.08
C LEU A 167 -8.20 12.93 -0.29
N GLY A 168 -7.67 13.51 0.80
CA GLY A 168 -6.60 14.50 0.73
C GLY A 168 -5.35 13.98 0.03
N THR A 169 -4.94 12.76 0.35
CA THR A 169 -3.79 12.12 -0.27
C THR A 169 -4.05 11.83 -1.76
N ALA A 170 -5.23 11.32 -2.12
CA ALA A 170 -5.60 11.05 -3.51
C ALA A 170 -5.60 12.34 -4.36
N THR A 171 -6.14 13.44 -3.84
CA THR A 171 -6.14 14.75 -4.54
C THR A 171 -4.72 15.27 -4.73
N ALA A 172 -3.84 15.15 -3.74
CA ALA A 172 -2.44 15.54 -3.84
C ALA A 172 -1.69 14.71 -4.90
N ILE A 173 -1.93 13.40 -4.97
CA ILE A 173 -1.34 12.51 -5.98
C ILE A 173 -1.77 12.93 -7.39
N LEU A 174 -3.07 13.17 -7.60
CA LEU A 174 -3.60 13.61 -8.90
C LEU A 174 -3.03 14.96 -9.33
N ALA A 175 -2.94 15.92 -8.40
CA ALA A 175 -2.31 17.21 -8.65
C ALA A 175 -0.85 17.04 -9.06
N THR A 176 -0.07 16.24 -8.32
CA THR A 176 1.34 15.95 -8.62
C THR A 176 1.48 15.30 -10.00
N ALA A 177 0.64 14.32 -10.34
CA ALA A 177 0.67 13.68 -11.66
C ALA A 177 0.37 14.67 -12.79
N ALA A 178 -0.56 15.62 -12.57
CA ALA A 178 -0.88 16.67 -13.54
C ALA A 178 0.31 17.65 -13.73
N PHE A 179 1.02 18.01 -12.66
CA PHE A 179 2.21 18.86 -12.73
C PHE A 179 3.36 18.17 -13.48
N ILE A 180 3.63 16.89 -13.20
CA ILE A 180 4.64 16.11 -13.91
C ILE A 180 4.32 16.07 -15.41
N LYS A 181 3.06 15.81 -15.78
CA LYS A 181 2.61 15.78 -17.18
C LYS A 181 2.81 17.13 -17.90
N LYS A 182 2.72 18.27 -17.17
CA LYS A 182 2.96 19.61 -17.71
C LYS A 182 4.44 19.98 -17.87
N GLY A 183 5.35 19.07 -17.62
CA GLY A 183 6.78 19.25 -17.88
C GLY A 183 7.57 19.85 -16.73
N LEU A 184 7.06 19.80 -15.49
CA LEU A 184 7.94 19.99 -14.35
C LEU A 184 8.99 18.88 -14.39
N LYS A 185 10.24 19.24 -14.67
CA LYS A 185 11.37 18.31 -14.61
C LYS A 185 11.44 17.76 -13.19
N GLU A 186 11.62 16.45 -13.07
CA GLU A 186 11.95 15.85 -11.79
C GLU A 186 13.17 16.58 -11.25
N ILE A 187 13.06 17.07 -10.03
CA ILE A 187 14.21 17.62 -9.30
C ILE A 187 15.04 16.40 -8.91
N ASN A 188 16.12 16.17 -9.67
CA ASN A 188 17.11 15.15 -9.38
C ASN A 188 17.94 15.55 -8.17
#